data_6c7991ba892cf389fc5e175b74d296cc
#
_entry.id   6c7991ba892cf389fc5e175b74d296cc
#
_cell.length_a   1.000
_cell.length_b   1.000
_cell.length_c   1.000
_cell.angle_alpha   90.00
_cell.angle_beta   90.00
_cell.angle_gamma   90.00
#
_symmetry.space_group_name_H-M   'P 1'
#
loop_
_entity.id
_entity.type
_entity.pdbx_description
1 polymer ?
#
loop_
_entity_poly.entity_id
_entity_poly.type
_entity_poly.pdbx_seq_one_letter_code
_entity_poly.pdbx_strand_id
1 'polypeptide(L)'
;TIAQAILESSWGTSELAEKANNYFGMKCSLSSNSWGSVWDRVSKYTKVTNEQDEAGKTNTIKADFRAYPDIEMSIKDHSLYLVGAMNGTEHRYCGIANEKDYRKAVKIIKAGGYATDINYVSKICSIIEKYKLTQYDEMEELNMGIEIRKQIATNSPCNKTGDEITVKGSMLHSVGCPQPKPEVFA
;
A
#
# COMPACT_ATOMS: atom_id res chain seq x y z
N THR A 1 -1.41 0.06 -6.87
CA THR A 1 -1.55 1.26 -6.00
C THR A 1 -1.87 2.52 -6.79
N ILE A 2 -1.14 2.88 -7.89
CA ILE A 2 -1.34 4.13 -8.65
C ILE A 2 -2.79 4.26 -9.16
N ALA A 3 -3.36 3.22 -9.78
CA ALA A 3 -4.73 3.26 -10.30
C ALA A 3 -5.78 3.47 -9.20
N GLN A 4 -5.55 2.94 -7.99
CA GLN A 4 -6.41 3.19 -6.85
C GLN A 4 -6.31 4.65 -6.39
N ALA A 5 -5.09 5.20 -6.28
CA ALA A 5 -4.91 6.61 -5.95
C ALA A 5 -5.64 7.53 -6.94
N ILE A 6 -5.54 7.24 -8.23
CA ILE A 6 -6.25 8.00 -9.28
C ILE A 6 -7.76 7.94 -9.07
N LEU A 7 -8.32 6.74 -8.86
CA LEU A 7 -9.77 6.55 -8.70
C LEU A 7 -10.30 7.19 -7.42
N GLU A 8 -9.66 6.89 -6.28
CA GLU A 8 -10.15 7.29 -4.95
C GLU A 8 -9.97 8.79 -4.68
N SER A 9 -8.93 9.39 -5.25
CA SER A 9 -8.65 10.83 -5.07
C SER A 9 -9.20 11.72 -6.18
N SER A 10 -9.92 11.17 -7.16
CA SER A 10 -10.32 11.93 -8.35
C SER A 10 -9.12 12.64 -9.00
N TRP A 11 -8.06 11.88 -9.31
CA TRP A 11 -6.80 12.43 -9.86
C TRP A 11 -6.06 13.40 -8.92
N GLY A 12 -6.18 13.21 -7.63
CA GLY A 12 -5.56 14.08 -6.63
C GLY A 12 -6.31 15.39 -6.37
N THR A 13 -7.47 15.59 -7.01
CA THR A 13 -8.28 16.82 -6.88
C THR A 13 -9.38 16.72 -5.83
N SER A 14 -9.51 15.57 -5.17
CA SER A 14 -10.49 15.44 -4.09
C SER A 14 -10.09 16.28 -2.88
N GLU A 15 -11.08 16.77 -2.16
CA GLU A 15 -10.87 17.55 -0.94
C GLU A 15 -9.94 16.87 0.08
N LEU A 16 -10.05 15.53 0.20
CA LEU A 16 -9.18 14.75 1.09
C LEU A 16 -7.73 14.70 0.59
N ALA A 17 -7.53 14.61 -0.71
CA ALA A 17 -6.18 14.65 -1.28
C ALA A 17 -5.54 16.03 -1.11
N GLU A 18 -6.29 17.10 -1.39
CA GLU A 18 -5.79 18.48 -1.32
C GLU A 18 -5.56 18.98 0.11
N LYS A 19 -6.45 18.64 1.04
CA LYS A 19 -6.44 19.19 2.42
C LYS A 19 -5.72 18.30 3.42
N ALA A 20 -5.64 17.00 3.15
CA ALA A 20 -5.14 16.01 4.10
C ALA A 20 -4.08 15.08 3.53
N ASN A 21 -3.65 15.25 2.29
CA ASN A 21 -2.80 14.30 1.56
C ASN A 21 -3.33 12.84 1.62
N ASN A 22 -4.65 12.67 1.76
CA ASN A 22 -5.29 11.37 1.91
C ASN A 22 -5.89 10.93 0.56
N TYR A 23 -5.09 10.23 -0.22
CA TYR A 23 -5.43 9.82 -1.59
C TYR A 23 -6.31 8.59 -1.67
N PHE A 24 -6.54 7.87 -0.57
CA PHE A 24 -7.26 6.61 -0.52
C PHE A 24 -8.51 6.64 0.38
N GLY A 25 -8.86 7.80 0.91
CA GLY A 25 -10.01 7.93 1.79
C GLY A 25 -9.87 7.14 3.10
N MET A 26 -8.65 6.98 3.60
CA MET A 26 -8.38 6.24 4.84
C MET A 26 -9.04 6.91 6.03
N LYS A 27 -10.02 6.24 6.65
CA LYS A 27 -10.72 6.74 7.85
C LYS A 27 -9.89 6.53 9.11
N CYS A 28 -10.01 7.43 10.09
CA CYS A 28 -9.40 7.28 11.41
C CYS A 28 -9.93 6.04 12.15
N SER A 29 -11.20 5.68 11.90
CA SER A 29 -11.86 4.51 12.49
C SER A 29 -11.39 3.15 11.95
N LEU A 30 -10.57 3.12 10.91
CA LEU A 30 -9.86 1.90 10.49
C LEU A 30 -8.85 1.51 11.58
N SER A 31 -9.37 0.99 12.67
CA SER A 31 -8.68 0.91 13.94
C SER A 31 -7.93 -0.38 14.17
N SER A 32 -8.18 -1.41 13.41
CA SER A 32 -7.50 -2.68 13.64
C SER A 32 -6.05 -2.56 13.21
N ASN A 33 -5.23 -2.20 14.13
CA ASN A 33 -3.81 -1.91 14.04
C ASN A 33 -2.92 -3.12 13.77
N SER A 34 -3.43 -4.07 13.03
CA SER A 34 -2.71 -5.27 12.63
C SER A 34 -1.61 -4.99 11.61
N TRP A 35 -1.61 -3.82 10.96
CA TRP A 35 -0.66 -3.52 9.88
C TRP A 35 0.36 -2.46 10.25
N GLY A 36 0.83 -2.17 11.27
CA GLY A 36 1.92 -1.21 11.54
C GLY A 36 1.77 0.13 10.77
N SER A 37 0.58 0.74 10.87
CA SER A 37 0.27 2.02 10.22
C SER A 37 1.32 3.10 10.50
N VAL A 38 1.68 3.87 9.48
CA VAL A 38 2.59 5.03 9.61
C VAL A 38 1.87 6.33 9.92
N TRP A 39 0.54 6.32 10.02
CA TRP A 39 -0.22 7.47 10.47
C TRP A 39 0.04 7.74 11.97
N ASP A 40 0.19 9.01 12.34
CA ASP A 40 0.52 9.47 13.70
C ASP A 40 -0.62 9.27 14.73
N ARG A 41 -1.80 8.81 14.27
CA ARG A 41 -3.03 8.60 15.05
C ARG A 41 -3.67 9.88 15.65
N VAL A 42 -3.17 11.03 15.28
CA VAL A 42 -3.62 12.35 15.77
C VAL A 42 -4.09 13.24 14.65
N SER A 43 -3.30 13.36 13.57
CA SER A 43 -3.58 14.24 12.45
C SER A 43 -4.78 13.77 11.67
N LYS A 44 -5.83 14.58 11.63
CA LYS A 44 -7.09 14.21 10.98
C LYS A 44 -7.73 15.36 10.24
N TYR A 45 -8.53 15.02 9.26
CA TYR A 45 -9.42 15.91 8.55
C TYR A 45 -10.87 15.44 8.71
N THR A 46 -11.73 16.30 9.24
CA THR A 46 -13.16 15.98 9.42
C THR A 46 -13.93 16.45 8.20
N LYS A 47 -14.53 15.48 7.49
CA LYS A 47 -15.36 15.74 6.32
C LYS A 47 -16.83 15.45 6.63
N VAL A 48 -17.69 16.34 6.15
CA VAL A 48 -19.14 16.15 6.16
C VAL A 48 -19.51 15.36 4.90
N THR A 49 -20.04 14.16 5.09
CA THR A 49 -20.51 13.30 4.00
C THR A 49 -22.01 13.08 4.12
N ASN A 50 -22.68 12.98 2.99
CA ASN A 50 -24.08 12.59 2.94
C ASN A 50 -24.17 11.11 2.59
N GLU A 51 -24.68 10.31 3.51
CA GLU A 51 -24.94 8.89 3.28
C GLU A 51 -26.45 8.67 3.20
N GLN A 52 -26.90 7.83 2.26
CA GLN A 52 -28.28 7.40 2.20
C GLN A 52 -28.43 6.11 2.99
N ASP A 53 -29.46 6.04 3.84
CA ASP A 53 -29.86 4.81 4.48
C ASP A 53 -30.63 3.90 3.51
N GLU A 54 -30.95 2.68 3.95
CA GLU A 54 -31.70 1.70 3.13
C GLU A 54 -33.08 2.19 2.69
N ALA A 55 -33.63 3.21 3.35
CA ALA A 55 -34.89 3.84 3.03
C ALA A 55 -34.74 5.04 2.06
N GLY A 56 -33.50 5.32 1.62
CA GLY A 56 -33.20 6.43 0.70
C GLY A 56 -33.14 7.79 1.38
N LYS A 57 -33.20 7.88 2.70
CA LYS A 57 -33.08 9.12 3.45
C LYS A 57 -31.64 9.55 3.56
N THR A 58 -31.34 10.75 3.13
CA THR A 58 -30.00 11.34 3.22
C THR A 58 -29.71 11.78 4.66
N ASN A 59 -28.72 11.19 5.26
CA ASN A 59 -28.22 11.56 6.58
C ASN A 59 -26.85 12.21 6.41
N THR A 60 -26.67 13.38 7.01
CA THR A 60 -25.38 14.08 7.02
C THR A 60 -24.52 13.49 8.14
N ILE A 61 -23.41 12.85 7.79
CA ILE A 61 -22.50 12.21 8.73
C ILE A 61 -21.16 12.96 8.72
N LYS A 62 -20.63 13.23 9.89
CA LYS A 62 -19.25 13.69 10.04
C LYS A 62 -18.35 12.49 10.17
N ALA A 63 -17.38 12.36 9.27
CA ALA A 63 -16.37 11.31 9.32
C ALA A 63 -14.97 11.90 9.43
N ASP A 64 -14.17 11.33 10.33
CA ASP A 64 -12.76 11.70 10.51
C ASP A 64 -11.89 10.83 9.60
N PHE A 65 -11.11 11.48 8.77
CA PHE A 65 -10.15 10.85 7.88
C PHE A 65 -8.73 11.15 8.34
N ARG A 66 -7.81 10.23 8.11
CA ARG A 66 -6.40 10.41 8.39
C ARG A 66 -5.84 11.57 7.57
N ALA A 67 -5.00 12.39 8.18
CA ALA A 67 -4.22 13.39 7.47
C ALA A 67 -2.74 12.98 7.50
N TYR A 68 -2.07 13.18 6.36
CA TYR A 68 -0.66 12.81 6.20
C TYR A 68 0.17 14.06 5.89
N PRO A 69 1.47 14.07 6.23
CA PRO A 69 2.36 15.18 5.89
C PRO A 69 2.54 15.34 4.39
N ASP A 70 2.50 14.23 3.65
CA ASP A 70 2.70 14.19 2.21
C ASP A 70 2.00 12.98 1.57
N ILE A 71 2.06 12.90 0.24
CA ILE A 71 1.50 11.80 -0.55
C ILE A 71 2.21 10.47 -0.30
N GLU A 72 3.51 10.50 -0.05
CA GLU A 72 4.33 9.31 0.16
C GLU A 72 3.86 8.54 1.40
N MET A 73 3.60 9.24 2.49
CA MET A 73 3.06 8.66 3.73
C MET A 73 1.65 8.09 3.52
N SER A 74 0.82 8.74 2.72
CA SER A 74 -0.50 8.22 2.33
C SER A 74 -0.39 6.91 1.55
N ILE A 75 0.49 6.85 0.56
CA ILE A 75 0.74 5.64 -0.25
C ILE A 75 1.30 4.52 0.63
N LYS A 76 2.25 4.83 1.50
CA LYS A 76 2.87 3.87 2.41
C LYS A 76 1.85 3.26 3.37
N ASP A 77 1.03 4.09 4.01
CA ASP A 77 0.00 3.61 4.95
C ASP A 77 -1.04 2.72 4.24
N HIS A 78 -1.48 3.13 3.04
CA HIS A 78 -2.38 2.33 2.24
C HIS A 78 -1.78 0.98 1.83
N SER A 79 -0.51 0.95 1.43
CA SER A 79 0.18 -0.29 1.07
C SER A 79 0.32 -1.24 2.26
N LEU A 80 0.70 -0.71 3.41
CA LEU A 80 0.75 -1.46 4.67
C LEU A 80 -0.63 -2.00 5.07
N TYR A 81 -1.70 -1.21 4.87
CA TYR A 81 -3.07 -1.65 5.10
C TYR A 81 -3.44 -2.84 4.22
N LEU A 82 -3.15 -2.79 2.91
CA LEU A 82 -3.48 -3.89 2.01
C LEU A 82 -2.77 -5.20 2.38
N VAL A 83 -1.53 -5.10 2.85
CA VAL A 83 -0.74 -6.29 3.21
C VAL A 83 -1.10 -6.81 4.61
N GLY A 84 -1.38 -5.92 5.56
CA GLY A 84 -1.46 -6.27 6.97
C GLY A 84 -2.85 -6.25 7.58
N ALA A 85 -3.88 -5.75 6.88
CA ALA A 85 -5.24 -5.71 7.45
C ALA A 85 -5.80 -7.12 7.67
N MET A 86 -6.44 -7.32 8.82
CA MET A 86 -7.01 -8.60 9.22
C MET A 86 -8.54 -8.59 9.11
N ASN A 87 -9.10 -9.77 8.87
CA ASN A 87 -10.52 -10.07 9.01
C ASN A 87 -10.62 -11.32 9.92
N GLY A 88 -10.89 -11.09 11.19
CA GLY A 88 -10.74 -12.14 12.19
C GLY A 88 -9.27 -12.56 12.33
N THR A 89 -8.98 -13.84 12.09
CA THR A 89 -7.64 -14.45 12.19
C THR A 89 -6.89 -14.48 10.87
N GLU A 90 -7.53 -14.09 9.76
CA GLU A 90 -6.96 -14.18 8.41
C GLU A 90 -6.62 -12.79 7.84
N HIS A 91 -5.63 -12.73 6.97
CA HIS A 91 -5.36 -11.52 6.21
C HIS A 91 -6.53 -11.18 5.29
N ARG A 92 -7.04 -9.96 5.41
CA ARG A 92 -8.20 -9.47 4.67
C ARG A 92 -8.02 -9.55 3.15
N TYR A 93 -6.80 -9.34 2.68
CA TYR A 93 -6.42 -9.36 1.27
C TYR A 93 -5.36 -10.44 1.02
N CYS A 94 -5.63 -11.66 1.50
CA CYS A 94 -4.70 -12.77 1.38
C CYS A 94 -4.24 -12.98 -0.08
N GLY A 95 -2.92 -13.10 -0.27
CA GLY A 95 -2.31 -13.28 -1.59
C GLY A 95 -1.96 -11.99 -2.33
N ILE A 96 -2.34 -10.80 -1.82
CA ILE A 96 -2.09 -9.53 -2.51
C ILE A 96 -0.60 -9.20 -2.65
N ALA A 97 0.21 -9.52 -1.64
CA ALA A 97 1.63 -9.11 -1.57
C ALA A 97 2.50 -9.70 -2.68
N ASN A 98 2.14 -10.87 -3.20
CA ASN A 98 2.92 -11.58 -4.22
C ASN A 98 2.18 -11.70 -5.56
N GLU A 99 1.01 -11.07 -5.71
CA GLU A 99 0.24 -11.16 -6.94
C GLU A 99 0.77 -10.17 -7.99
N LYS A 100 1.33 -10.72 -9.08
CA LYS A 100 1.89 -9.94 -10.19
C LYS A 100 0.85 -9.60 -11.26
N ASP A 101 -0.22 -10.39 -11.36
CA ASP A 101 -1.33 -10.10 -12.27
C ASP A 101 -2.26 -9.05 -11.65
N TYR A 102 -2.22 -7.82 -12.16
CA TYR A 102 -3.04 -6.73 -11.65
C TYR A 102 -4.55 -7.05 -11.65
N ARG A 103 -5.04 -7.86 -12.61
CA ARG A 103 -6.47 -8.24 -12.66
C ARG A 103 -6.85 -9.13 -11.48
N LYS A 104 -5.94 -10.05 -11.08
CA LYS A 104 -6.14 -10.88 -9.89
C LYS A 104 -5.98 -10.04 -8.62
N ALA A 105 -4.98 -9.19 -8.55
CA ALA A 105 -4.76 -8.28 -7.42
C ALA A 105 -6.00 -7.42 -7.14
N VAL A 106 -6.59 -6.80 -8.15
CA VAL A 106 -7.81 -5.98 -7.99
C VAL A 106 -9.02 -6.82 -7.55
N LYS A 107 -9.14 -8.07 -8.03
CA LYS A 107 -10.19 -9.00 -7.56
C LYS A 107 -10.02 -9.37 -6.08
N ILE A 108 -8.78 -9.60 -5.62
CA ILE A 108 -8.48 -9.86 -4.21
C ILE A 108 -8.91 -8.65 -3.35
N ILE A 109 -8.55 -7.45 -3.78
CA ILE A 109 -8.92 -6.20 -3.09
C ILE A 109 -10.45 -6.06 -3.00
N LYS A 110 -11.16 -6.29 -4.10
CA LYS A 110 -12.63 -6.24 -4.15
C LYS A 110 -13.26 -7.30 -3.26
N ALA A 111 -12.78 -8.55 -3.32
CA ALA A 111 -13.28 -9.66 -2.51
C ALA A 111 -13.08 -9.43 -1.01
N GLY A 112 -11.97 -8.78 -0.62
CA GLY A 112 -11.72 -8.35 0.75
C GLY A 112 -12.59 -7.17 1.21
N GLY A 113 -13.52 -6.68 0.37
CA GLY A 113 -14.48 -5.63 0.74
C GLY A 113 -13.88 -4.22 0.82
N TYR A 114 -12.86 -3.94 0.01
CA TYR A 114 -12.26 -2.59 -0.07
C TYR A 114 -13.28 -1.55 -0.57
N ALA A 115 -14.05 -1.92 -1.59
CA ALA A 115 -15.06 -1.06 -2.17
C ALA A 115 -16.39 -1.82 -2.34
N THR A 116 -17.51 -1.14 -2.18
CA THR A 116 -18.87 -1.68 -2.42
C THR A 116 -19.27 -1.64 -3.90
N ASP A 117 -18.72 -0.71 -4.67
CA ASP A 117 -19.04 -0.52 -6.10
C ASP A 117 -18.84 -1.81 -6.89
N ILE A 118 -19.90 -2.28 -7.55
CA ILE A 118 -19.87 -3.49 -8.38
C ILE A 118 -18.89 -3.36 -9.56
N ASN A 119 -18.69 -2.14 -10.06
CA ASN A 119 -17.82 -1.83 -11.19
C ASN A 119 -16.37 -1.52 -10.78
N TYR A 120 -16.02 -1.69 -9.49
CA TYR A 120 -14.69 -1.33 -8.99
C TYR A 120 -13.56 -1.97 -9.78
N VAL A 121 -13.65 -3.29 -10.01
CA VAL A 121 -12.62 -4.05 -10.75
C VAL A 121 -12.44 -3.51 -12.16
N SER A 122 -13.54 -3.30 -12.90
CA SER A 122 -13.48 -2.80 -14.28
C SER A 122 -12.93 -1.37 -14.34
N LYS A 123 -13.30 -0.49 -13.40
CA LYS A 123 -12.78 0.88 -13.33
C LYS A 123 -11.27 0.90 -13.10
N ILE A 124 -10.76 0.12 -12.13
CA ILE A 124 -9.32 0.04 -11.87
C ILE A 124 -8.56 -0.55 -13.05
N CYS A 125 -9.04 -1.66 -13.62
CA CYS A 125 -8.40 -2.27 -14.79
C CYS A 125 -8.36 -1.31 -15.98
N SER A 126 -9.45 -0.58 -16.26
CA SER A 126 -9.50 0.41 -17.33
C SER A 126 -8.47 1.54 -17.13
N ILE A 127 -8.26 2.00 -15.90
CA ILE A 127 -7.23 3.01 -15.60
C ILE A 127 -5.84 2.42 -15.87
N ILE A 128 -5.55 1.21 -15.38
CA ILE A 128 -4.26 0.54 -15.59
C ILE A 128 -3.95 0.40 -17.08
N GLU A 129 -4.91 -0.08 -17.86
CA GLU A 129 -4.75 -0.29 -19.30
C GLU A 129 -4.62 1.02 -20.08
N LYS A 130 -5.50 1.99 -19.82
CA LYS A 130 -5.51 3.30 -20.49
C LYS A 130 -4.18 4.05 -20.32
N TYR A 131 -3.59 3.99 -19.12
CA TYR A 131 -2.38 4.71 -18.78
C TYR A 131 -1.13 3.83 -18.77
N LYS A 132 -1.24 2.54 -19.19
CA LYS A 132 -0.14 1.58 -19.28
C LYS A 132 0.66 1.49 -17.97
N LEU A 133 -0.05 1.44 -16.83
CA LEU A 133 0.58 1.54 -15.51
C LEU A 133 1.46 0.34 -15.15
N THR A 134 1.31 -0.80 -15.83
CA THR A 134 2.18 -1.99 -15.63
C THR A 134 3.65 -1.72 -15.93
N GLN A 135 3.97 -0.71 -16.74
CA GLN A 135 5.36 -0.33 -17.01
C GLN A 135 6.14 0.07 -15.73
N TYR A 136 5.45 0.54 -14.70
CA TYR A 136 6.09 0.94 -13.44
C TYR A 136 6.40 -0.26 -12.53
N ASP A 137 5.68 -1.37 -12.68
CA ASP A 137 5.95 -2.60 -11.93
C ASP A 137 7.29 -3.24 -12.37
N GLU A 138 7.60 -3.17 -13.67
CA GLU A 138 8.87 -3.68 -14.24
C GLU A 138 10.08 -2.82 -13.83
N MET A 139 9.90 -1.51 -13.68
CA MET A 139 11.00 -0.60 -13.32
C MET A 139 11.46 -0.78 -11.86
N GLU A 140 10.58 -1.13 -10.95
CA GLU A 140 10.94 -1.40 -9.55
C GLU A 140 11.81 -2.66 -9.41
N GLU A 141 11.54 -3.72 -10.16
CA GLU A 141 12.35 -4.94 -10.16
C GLU A 141 13.79 -4.66 -10.63
N LEU A 142 13.97 -3.80 -11.62
CA LEU A 142 15.30 -3.41 -12.13
C LEU A 142 16.07 -2.53 -11.12
N ASN A 143 15.41 -1.59 -10.48
CA ASN A 143 16.05 -0.68 -9.51
C ASN A 143 16.43 -1.39 -8.21
N MET A 144 15.57 -2.25 -7.67
CA MET A 144 15.89 -3.05 -6.49
C MET A 144 17.04 -4.03 -6.76
N GLY A 145 17.11 -4.62 -7.94
CA GLY A 145 18.21 -5.51 -8.34
C GLY A 145 19.55 -4.81 -8.40
N ILE A 146 19.60 -3.55 -8.85
CA ILE A 146 20.81 -2.76 -8.96
C ILE A 146 21.28 -2.25 -7.58
N GLU A 147 20.39 -1.80 -6.73
CA GLU A 147 20.74 -1.32 -5.39
C GLU A 147 21.21 -2.45 -4.47
N ILE A 148 20.56 -3.60 -4.50
CA ILE A 148 20.99 -4.78 -3.72
C ILE A 148 22.38 -5.24 -4.14
N ARG A 149 22.69 -5.28 -5.44
CA ARG A 149 24.03 -5.61 -5.94
C ARG A 149 25.08 -4.60 -5.48
N LYS A 150 24.77 -3.32 -5.48
CA LYS A 150 25.67 -2.25 -5.08
C LYS A 150 25.97 -2.29 -3.57
N GLN A 151 24.98 -2.54 -2.72
CA GLN A 151 25.15 -2.65 -1.28
C GLN A 151 25.95 -3.90 -0.87
N ILE A 152 25.69 -5.04 -1.48
CA ILE A 152 26.44 -6.27 -1.21
C ILE A 152 27.92 -6.11 -1.64
N ALA A 153 28.17 -5.44 -2.80
CA ALA A 153 29.53 -5.25 -3.29
C ALA A 153 30.37 -4.27 -2.44
N THR A 154 29.73 -3.26 -1.81
CA THR A 154 30.46 -2.20 -1.09
C THR A 154 30.65 -2.48 0.40
N ASN A 155 29.77 -3.24 1.05
CA ASN A 155 29.75 -3.38 2.50
C ASN A 155 29.96 -4.83 3.02
N SER A 156 30.19 -5.81 2.16
CA SER A 156 30.41 -7.17 2.61
C SER A 156 31.88 -7.40 3.06
N PRO A 157 32.12 -7.83 4.30
CA PRO A 157 33.45 -8.23 4.76
C PRO A 157 34.06 -9.36 3.94
N CYS A 158 33.26 -10.13 3.22
CA CYS A 158 33.67 -11.23 2.34
C CYS A 158 34.33 -10.76 1.04
N ASN A 159 34.27 -9.48 0.73
CA ASN A 159 34.87 -8.92 -0.50
C ASN A 159 36.40 -8.79 -0.43
N LYS A 160 37.03 -9.25 0.67
CA LYS A 160 38.48 -9.19 0.84
C LYS A 160 39.24 -10.36 0.22
N THR A 161 38.58 -11.42 -0.23
CA THR A 161 39.20 -12.65 -0.71
C THR A 161 39.11 -12.88 -2.20
N GLY A 162 38.38 -12.04 -2.95
CA GLY A 162 38.23 -12.19 -4.40
C GLY A 162 37.36 -13.38 -4.86
N ASP A 163 36.67 -14.01 -3.95
CA ASP A 163 35.81 -15.16 -4.26
C ASP A 163 34.48 -14.69 -4.84
N GLU A 164 34.04 -15.35 -5.90
CA GLU A 164 32.75 -15.10 -6.55
C GLU A 164 31.62 -15.65 -5.67
N ILE A 165 30.74 -14.76 -5.13
CA ILE A 165 29.59 -15.15 -4.32
C ILE A 165 28.40 -15.39 -5.23
N THR A 166 27.95 -16.62 -5.37
CA THR A 166 26.70 -16.95 -6.05
C THR A 166 25.53 -16.82 -5.08
N VAL A 167 24.71 -15.79 -5.22
CA VAL A 167 23.51 -15.58 -4.41
C VAL A 167 22.41 -16.54 -4.89
N LYS A 168 22.08 -17.56 -4.07
CA LYS A 168 21.03 -18.57 -4.38
C LYS A 168 19.63 -18.20 -3.88
N GLY A 169 19.40 -16.98 -3.41
CA GLY A 169 18.09 -16.52 -2.96
C GLY A 169 18.12 -15.05 -2.55
N SER A 170 17.02 -14.35 -2.76
CA SER A 170 16.80 -13.00 -2.26
C SER A 170 15.95 -13.08 -0.99
N MET A 171 16.49 -12.57 0.12
CA MET A 171 15.72 -12.38 1.32
C MET A 171 15.22 -10.94 1.35
N LEU A 172 13.90 -10.75 1.16
CA LEU A 172 13.25 -9.46 1.30
C LEU A 172 13.14 -9.15 2.81
N HIS A 173 14.01 -8.28 3.31
CA HIS A 173 13.79 -7.66 4.60
C HIS A 173 12.81 -6.50 4.43
N SER A 174 11.65 -6.59 5.09
CA SER A 174 10.76 -5.44 5.22
C SER A 174 11.49 -4.36 6.02
N VAL A 175 11.48 -3.14 5.50
CA VAL A 175 12.00 -1.97 6.20
C VAL A 175 11.21 -1.80 7.50
N GLY A 176 11.81 -2.10 8.64
CA GLY A 176 11.15 -1.99 9.95
C GLY A 176 11.37 -3.14 10.92
N CYS A 177 11.93 -4.29 10.49
CA CYS A 177 12.41 -5.28 11.47
C CYS A 177 13.78 -4.86 12.03
N PRO A 178 13.97 -4.88 13.37
CA PRO A 178 15.28 -4.70 13.96
C PRO A 178 16.22 -5.76 13.38
N GLN A 179 17.33 -5.33 12.82
CA GLN A 179 18.38 -6.25 12.34
C GLN A 179 18.81 -7.15 13.51
N PRO A 180 18.85 -8.46 13.33
CA PRO A 180 19.46 -9.33 14.33
C PRO A 180 20.91 -8.93 14.51
N LYS A 181 21.36 -8.84 15.76
CA LYS A 181 22.75 -8.49 16.07
C LYS A 181 23.70 -9.51 15.41
N PRO A 182 24.87 -9.08 14.91
CA PRO A 182 25.82 -9.95 14.20
C PRO A 182 26.27 -11.21 14.98
N GLU A 183 26.09 -11.22 16.28
CA GLU A 183 26.51 -12.29 17.19
C GLU A 183 25.62 -13.55 17.15
N VAL A 184 24.52 -13.54 16.41
CA VAL A 184 23.56 -14.67 16.32
C VAL A 184 23.93 -15.68 15.22
N PHE A 185 25.00 -15.42 14.45
CA PHE A 185 25.43 -16.26 13.32
C PHE A 185 26.90 -16.73 13.45
N ALA A 186 27.39 -16.91 14.68
CA ALA A 186 28.65 -17.57 14.95
C ALA A 186 28.44 -19.05 15.21
#